data_232d480e2de8155acc6482993721db22
#
_entry.id   232d480e2de8155acc6482993721db22
#
_cell.length_a   1.000
_cell.length_b   1.000
_cell.length_c   1.000
_cell.angle_alpha   90.00
_cell.angle_beta   90.00
_cell.angle_gamma   90.00
#
_symmetry.space_group_name_H-M   'P 1'
#
loop_
_entity.id
_entity.type
_entity.pdbx_description
1 polymer ?
#
loop_
_entity_poly.entity_id
_entity_poly.type
_entity_poly.pdbx_seq_one_letter_code
_entity_poly.pdbx_strand_id
1 'polypeptide(L)'
;MSKTERLFHPRTLVIHPDFKNLEEFIVSIPERFQRNEGTVIHQGRNELRKMEYNGKEYVIKSFHSPHLINRFVYGIFRPSKAKRSYDHAEMLLKIGVDTPQPVGYMNIRSGLLFDKSYYISLLSTCPYIYDNLFTQQFDYAEEVFRAIGKVTARLHEHGYAHKDYGRANILFQKTPNCIT
;
A
#
# COMPACT_ATOMS: atom_id res chain seq x y z
N MET A 1 -25.47 19.07 -11.23
CA MET A 1 -24.69 17.99 -10.62
C MET A 1 -25.31 16.66 -11.05
N SER A 2 -24.59 15.88 -11.81
CA SER A 2 -25.02 14.57 -12.35
C SER A 2 -25.24 13.56 -11.20
N LYS A 3 -26.15 12.60 -11.43
CA LYS A 3 -26.45 11.50 -10.49
C LYS A 3 -25.20 10.66 -10.14
N THR A 4 -24.16 10.70 -10.98
CA THR A 4 -22.88 10.01 -10.84
C THR A 4 -21.95 10.70 -9.83
N GLU A 5 -22.05 12.01 -9.66
CA GLU A 5 -21.22 12.77 -8.70
C GLU A 5 -21.57 12.53 -7.22
N ARG A 6 -22.74 11.95 -6.94
CA ARG A 6 -23.17 11.65 -5.55
C ARG A 6 -22.67 10.32 -5.01
N LEU A 7 -22.08 9.46 -5.84
CA LEU A 7 -21.78 8.06 -5.48
C LEU A 7 -20.49 7.88 -4.66
N PHE A 8 -19.53 8.81 -4.72
CA PHE A 8 -18.20 8.61 -4.14
C PHE A 8 -17.69 9.80 -3.34
N HIS A 9 -18.43 10.25 -2.32
CA HIS A 9 -17.84 11.17 -1.36
C HIS A 9 -16.98 10.39 -0.36
N PRO A 10 -15.65 10.62 -0.33
CA PRO A 10 -14.83 10.03 0.69
C PRO A 10 -15.28 10.54 2.06
N ARG A 11 -15.60 9.62 2.99
CA ARG A 11 -15.85 10.02 4.38
C ARG A 11 -14.57 10.28 5.15
N THR A 12 -13.45 9.76 4.68
CA THR A 12 -12.14 10.02 5.23
C THR A 12 -11.15 10.06 4.07
N LEU A 13 -10.49 11.17 3.92
CA LEU A 13 -9.36 11.36 3.03
C LEU A 13 -8.19 11.86 3.86
N VAL A 14 -7.08 11.15 3.81
CA VAL A 14 -5.82 11.56 4.42
C VAL A 14 -4.74 11.52 3.36
N ILE A 15 -4.05 12.63 3.20
CA ILE A 15 -2.97 12.81 2.24
C ILE A 15 -1.72 13.23 3.03
N HIS A 16 -0.60 12.54 2.77
CA HIS A 16 0.68 12.92 3.35
C HIS A 16 1.02 14.38 2.97
N PRO A 17 1.60 15.18 3.86
CA PRO A 17 1.85 16.61 3.64
C PRO A 17 2.58 16.93 2.33
N ASP A 18 3.53 16.10 1.92
CA ASP A 18 4.33 16.28 0.70
C ASP A 18 3.56 16.02 -0.59
N PHE A 19 2.34 15.47 -0.50
CA PHE A 19 1.52 15.05 -1.64
C PHE A 19 0.15 15.76 -1.69
N LYS A 20 -0.01 16.88 -1.01
CA LYS A 20 -1.29 17.62 -1.00
C LYS A 20 -1.79 18.02 -2.38
N ASN A 21 -0.87 18.22 -3.32
CA ASN A 21 -1.18 18.52 -4.72
C ASN A 21 -1.83 17.35 -5.48
N LEU A 22 -1.92 16.15 -4.87
CA LEU A 22 -2.53 14.97 -5.48
C LEU A 22 -3.98 14.74 -5.05
N GLU A 23 -4.61 15.67 -4.32
CA GLU A 23 -5.97 15.49 -3.81
C GLU A 23 -6.96 15.14 -4.92
N GLU A 24 -6.94 15.88 -6.03
CA GLU A 24 -7.82 15.64 -7.18
C GLU A 24 -7.61 14.24 -7.78
N PHE A 25 -6.36 13.82 -7.94
CA PHE A 25 -6.04 12.46 -8.39
C PHE A 25 -6.59 11.42 -7.43
N ILE A 26 -6.35 11.56 -6.14
CA ILE A 26 -6.77 10.56 -5.14
C ILE A 26 -8.30 10.47 -5.07
N VAL A 27 -9.00 11.59 -5.13
CA VAL A 27 -10.47 11.62 -5.14
C VAL A 27 -11.03 10.94 -6.40
N SER A 28 -10.34 10.99 -7.53
CA SER A 28 -10.75 10.35 -8.78
C SER A 28 -10.53 8.83 -8.82
N ILE A 29 -9.75 8.26 -7.90
CA ILE A 29 -9.38 6.82 -7.89
C ILE A 29 -10.58 5.88 -8.01
N PRO A 30 -11.70 6.06 -7.28
CA PRO A 30 -12.86 5.16 -7.39
C PRO A 30 -13.43 5.06 -8.80
N GLU A 31 -13.52 6.21 -9.49
CA GLU A 31 -14.01 6.25 -10.87
C GLU A 31 -13.01 5.61 -11.85
N ARG A 32 -11.71 5.86 -11.64
CA ARG A 32 -10.65 5.21 -12.44
C ARG A 32 -10.69 3.69 -12.31
N PHE A 33 -10.91 3.17 -11.10
CA PHE A 33 -11.12 1.73 -10.89
C PHE A 33 -12.37 1.20 -11.61
N GLN A 34 -13.47 1.94 -11.64
CA GLN A 34 -14.68 1.56 -12.40
C GLN A 34 -14.46 1.53 -13.90
N ARG A 35 -13.63 2.44 -14.42
CA ARG A 35 -13.24 2.48 -15.83
C ARG A 35 -12.12 1.51 -16.19
N ASN A 36 -11.67 0.68 -15.21
CA ASN A 36 -10.53 -0.22 -15.37
C ASN A 36 -9.23 0.48 -15.79
N GLU A 37 -9.04 1.74 -15.37
CA GLU A 37 -7.80 2.47 -15.65
C GLU A 37 -6.62 1.91 -14.83
N GLY A 38 -5.41 2.05 -15.40
CA GLY A 38 -4.16 1.57 -14.81
C GLY A 38 -3.86 0.11 -15.09
N THR A 39 -2.63 -0.29 -14.81
CA THR A 39 -2.15 -1.66 -14.99
C THR A 39 -2.37 -2.48 -13.74
N VAL A 40 -3.06 -3.61 -13.84
CA VAL A 40 -3.26 -4.53 -12.73
C VAL A 40 -1.93 -5.22 -12.42
N ILE A 41 -1.41 -5.03 -11.20
CA ILE A 41 -0.21 -5.70 -10.69
C ILE A 41 -0.59 -7.02 -10.00
N HIS A 42 -1.68 -6.99 -9.24
CA HIS A 42 -2.16 -8.14 -8.50
C HIS A 42 -3.68 -8.09 -8.37
N GLN A 43 -4.32 -9.24 -8.51
CA GLN A 43 -5.76 -9.41 -8.33
C GLN A 43 -6.04 -10.63 -7.45
N GLY A 44 -6.73 -10.41 -6.34
CA GLY A 44 -7.06 -11.44 -5.37
C GLY A 44 -8.09 -10.89 -4.35
N ARG A 45 -7.88 -11.16 -3.06
CA ARG A 45 -8.69 -10.53 -1.98
C ARG A 45 -8.61 -9.01 -1.98
N ASN A 46 -7.54 -8.46 -2.50
CA ASN A 46 -7.33 -7.03 -2.73
C ASN A 46 -6.85 -6.88 -4.17
N GLU A 47 -7.07 -5.74 -4.75
CA GLU A 47 -6.59 -5.42 -6.09
C GLU A 47 -5.52 -4.34 -5.99
N LEU A 48 -4.37 -4.56 -6.64
CA LEU A 48 -3.31 -3.57 -6.78
C LEU A 48 -3.23 -3.12 -8.23
N ARG A 49 -3.30 -1.81 -8.45
CA ARG A 49 -3.09 -1.20 -9.76
C ARG A 49 -1.97 -0.18 -9.72
N LYS A 50 -1.19 -0.19 -10.78
CA LYS A 50 -0.24 0.88 -11.09
C LYS A 50 -0.94 1.93 -11.95
N MET A 51 -0.81 3.19 -11.55
CA MET A 51 -1.33 4.34 -12.29
C MET A 51 -0.26 5.42 -12.39
N GLU A 52 -0.22 6.09 -13.52
CA GLU A 52 0.61 7.27 -13.73
C GLU A 52 -0.22 8.54 -13.51
N TYR A 53 0.38 9.52 -12.85
CA TYR A 53 -0.17 10.85 -12.72
C TYR A 53 0.95 11.89 -12.56
N ASN A 54 0.91 12.95 -13.39
CA ASN A 54 1.91 14.02 -13.41
C ASN A 54 3.36 13.49 -13.53
N GLY A 55 3.59 12.50 -14.39
CA GLY A 55 4.90 11.91 -14.66
C GLY A 55 5.46 11.05 -13.53
N LYS A 56 4.66 10.69 -12.54
CA LYS A 56 5.02 9.76 -11.46
C LYS A 56 4.10 8.55 -11.44
N GLU A 57 4.65 7.42 -11.03
CA GLU A 57 3.91 6.16 -10.91
C GLU A 57 3.51 5.89 -9.47
N TYR A 58 2.26 5.50 -9.28
CA TYR A 58 1.64 5.21 -8.00
C TYR A 58 1.10 3.79 -7.98
N VAL A 59 1.17 3.15 -6.83
CA VAL A 59 0.49 1.88 -6.58
C VAL A 59 -0.72 2.14 -5.69
N ILE A 60 -1.88 1.75 -6.19
CA ILE A 60 -3.15 1.87 -5.48
C ILE A 60 -3.62 0.49 -5.07
N LYS A 61 -3.74 0.27 -3.76
CA LYS A 61 -4.27 -0.96 -3.18
C LYS A 61 -5.73 -0.75 -2.79
N SER A 62 -6.62 -1.34 -3.57
CA SER A 62 -8.06 -1.37 -3.32
C SER A 62 -8.42 -2.54 -2.41
N PHE A 63 -9.03 -2.25 -1.28
CA PHE A 63 -9.50 -3.25 -0.34
C PHE A 63 -11.00 -3.44 -0.50
N HIS A 64 -11.40 -4.67 -0.81
CA HIS A 64 -12.80 -5.03 -0.87
C HIS A 64 -13.40 -5.09 0.54
N SER A 65 -14.68 -4.74 0.61
CA SER A 65 -15.43 -4.81 1.85
C SER A 65 -15.54 -6.26 2.35
N PRO A 66 -15.43 -6.53 3.65
CA PRO A 66 -15.74 -7.84 4.21
C PRO A 66 -17.22 -8.20 3.98
N HIS A 67 -17.55 -9.50 3.98
CA HIS A 67 -18.94 -9.98 3.92
C HIS A 67 -19.83 -9.30 4.97
N LEU A 68 -21.11 -9.12 4.65
CA LEU A 68 -22.11 -8.32 5.38
C LEU A 68 -22.14 -8.55 6.91
N ILE A 69 -21.93 -9.77 7.39
CA ILE A 69 -21.98 -10.12 8.81
C ILE A 69 -20.82 -9.47 9.60
N ASN A 70 -19.64 -9.37 9.01
CA ASN A 70 -18.46 -8.74 9.64
C ASN A 70 -18.49 -7.20 9.56
N ARG A 71 -19.36 -6.62 8.72
CA ARG A 71 -19.50 -5.17 8.54
C ARG A 71 -20.03 -4.49 9.80
N PHE A 72 -20.95 -5.13 10.53
CA PHE A 72 -21.59 -4.55 11.72
C PHE A 72 -20.65 -4.55 12.95
N VAL A 73 -19.95 -5.66 13.19
CA VAL A 73 -19.13 -5.81 14.41
C VAL A 73 -17.79 -5.10 14.29
N TYR A 74 -17.17 -5.09 13.09
CA TYR A 74 -15.83 -4.51 12.88
C TYR A 74 -15.84 -3.09 12.31
N GLY A 75 -16.95 -2.62 11.77
CA GLY A 75 -17.02 -1.33 11.05
C GLY A 75 -16.98 -0.11 11.97
N ILE A 76 -17.35 -0.26 13.25
CA ILE A 76 -17.47 0.87 14.18
C ILE A 76 -16.18 1.11 14.96
N PHE A 77 -15.44 0.05 15.33
CA PHE A 77 -14.30 0.15 16.25
C PHE A 77 -12.93 -0.13 15.65
N ARG A 78 -12.84 -0.67 14.42
CA ARG A 78 -11.55 -1.03 13.83
C ARG A 78 -11.16 -0.10 12.68
N PRO A 79 -9.93 0.44 12.66
CA PRO A 79 -9.43 1.21 11.52
C PRO A 79 -9.49 0.42 10.22
N SER A 80 -9.79 1.11 9.10
CA SER A 80 -9.83 0.48 7.78
C SER A 80 -8.49 -0.18 7.44
N LYS A 81 -8.52 -1.14 6.50
CA LYS A 81 -7.28 -1.75 6.00
C LYS A 81 -6.36 -0.72 5.36
N ALA A 82 -6.93 0.26 4.63
CA ALA A 82 -6.16 1.33 4.01
C ALA A 82 -5.48 2.22 5.04
N LYS A 83 -6.19 2.65 6.09
CA LYS A 83 -5.58 3.40 7.20
C LYS A 83 -4.45 2.63 7.85
N ARG A 84 -4.65 1.34 8.14
CA ARG A 84 -3.60 0.52 8.76
C ARG A 84 -2.38 0.37 7.85
N SER A 85 -2.57 0.22 6.53
CA SER A 85 -1.45 0.18 5.58
C SER A 85 -0.67 1.48 5.59
N TYR A 86 -1.37 2.62 5.62
CA TYR A 86 -0.76 3.94 5.71
C TYR A 86 0.02 4.11 7.03
N ASP A 87 -0.62 3.85 8.16
CA ASP A 87 0.00 3.99 9.49
C ASP A 87 1.24 3.09 9.64
N HIS A 88 1.18 1.85 9.09
CA HIS A 88 2.33 0.93 9.11
C HIS A 88 3.48 1.43 8.24
N ALA A 89 3.21 1.98 7.05
CA ALA A 89 4.25 2.52 6.18
C ALA A 89 4.94 3.74 6.84
N GLU A 90 4.16 4.66 7.42
CA GLU A 90 4.71 5.79 8.18
C GLU A 90 5.57 5.33 9.36
N MET A 91 5.11 4.31 10.09
CA MET A 91 5.84 3.74 11.21
C MET A 91 7.16 3.11 10.76
N LEU A 92 7.16 2.34 9.66
CA LEU A 92 8.36 1.72 9.10
C LEU A 92 9.41 2.78 8.74
N LEU A 93 9.01 3.82 8.01
CA LEU A 93 9.90 4.93 7.66
C LEU A 93 10.46 5.62 8.91
N LYS A 94 9.63 5.84 9.92
CA LYS A 94 10.06 6.48 11.18
C LYS A 94 11.12 5.69 11.93
N ILE A 95 11.08 4.36 11.87
CA ILE A 95 12.10 3.51 12.50
C ILE A 95 13.27 3.17 11.57
N GLY A 96 13.35 3.82 10.39
CA GLY A 96 14.41 3.62 9.40
C GLY A 96 14.35 2.27 8.68
N VAL A 97 13.15 1.76 8.46
CA VAL A 97 12.89 0.60 7.58
C VAL A 97 12.26 1.12 6.31
N ASP A 98 12.93 0.88 5.18
CA ASP A 98 12.47 1.33 3.88
C ASP A 98 11.18 0.62 3.48
N THR A 99 10.27 1.40 2.92
CA THR A 99 9.01 0.94 2.34
C THR A 99 8.57 1.94 1.26
N PRO A 100 7.77 1.53 0.26
CA PRO A 100 7.23 2.48 -0.70
C PRO A 100 6.58 3.67 0.00
N GLN A 101 7.01 4.89 -0.36
CA GLN A 101 6.57 6.13 0.28
C GLN A 101 5.03 6.20 0.31
N PRO A 102 4.39 6.29 1.47
CA PRO A 102 2.95 6.45 1.58
C PRO A 102 2.54 7.84 1.07
N VAL A 103 1.54 7.87 0.22
CA VAL A 103 0.95 9.10 -0.35
C VAL A 103 -0.32 9.48 0.40
N GLY A 104 -1.13 8.48 0.73
CA GLY A 104 -2.37 8.71 1.45
C GLY A 104 -3.28 7.51 1.49
N TYR A 105 -4.45 7.70 2.09
CA TYR A 105 -5.52 6.71 2.04
C TYR A 105 -6.88 7.38 1.98
N MET A 106 -7.84 6.66 1.43
CA MET A 106 -9.23 7.09 1.32
C MET A 106 -10.18 5.97 1.74
N ASN A 107 -11.20 6.34 2.52
CA ASN A 107 -12.30 5.45 2.89
C ASN A 107 -13.60 5.96 2.29
N ILE A 108 -14.31 5.09 1.61
CA ILE A 108 -15.66 5.34 1.09
C ILE A 108 -16.64 4.56 1.96
N ARG A 109 -17.71 5.22 2.37
CA ARG A 109 -18.80 4.60 3.12
C ARG A 109 -20.13 4.83 2.42
N SER A 110 -20.96 3.80 2.39
CA SER A 110 -22.39 3.90 2.09
C SER A 110 -23.16 3.72 3.39
N GLY A 111 -23.79 4.78 3.86
CA GLY A 111 -24.44 4.80 5.16
C GLY A 111 -23.47 4.61 6.33
N LEU A 112 -23.76 3.65 7.23
CA LEU A 112 -22.89 3.28 8.37
C LEU A 112 -21.81 2.26 8.00
N LEU A 113 -21.83 1.71 6.80
CA LEU A 113 -20.98 0.59 6.38
C LEU A 113 -19.80 1.06 5.54
N PHE A 114 -18.62 0.44 5.73
CA PHE A 114 -17.47 0.61 4.86
C PHE A 114 -17.71 -0.12 3.53
N ASP A 115 -17.67 0.62 2.41
CA ASP A 115 -17.82 0.02 1.09
C ASP A 115 -16.47 -0.35 0.49
N LYS A 116 -15.57 0.62 0.42
CA LYS A 116 -14.24 0.44 -0.16
C LYS A 116 -13.23 1.30 0.59
N SER A 117 -11.99 0.87 0.59
CA SER A 117 -10.90 1.71 1.03
C SER A 117 -9.70 1.54 0.11
N TYR A 118 -8.96 2.64 -0.11
CA TYR A 118 -7.81 2.70 -1.00
C TYR A 118 -6.60 3.22 -0.22
N TYR A 119 -5.50 2.52 -0.34
CA TYR A 119 -4.18 2.97 0.12
C TYR A 119 -3.34 3.28 -1.11
N ILE A 120 -2.64 4.41 -1.10
CA ILE A 120 -1.84 4.90 -2.19
C ILE A 120 -0.41 5.06 -1.72
N SER A 121 0.54 4.52 -2.49
CA SER A 121 1.98 4.73 -2.31
C SER A 121 2.63 5.08 -3.64
N LEU A 122 3.86 5.61 -3.60
CA LEU A 122 4.69 5.64 -4.78
C LEU A 122 5.02 4.21 -5.23
N LEU A 123 5.26 4.03 -6.53
CA LEU A 123 5.82 2.77 -7.02
C LEU A 123 7.25 2.62 -6.48
N SER A 124 7.57 1.45 -5.94
CA SER A 124 8.95 1.12 -5.56
C SER A 124 9.83 1.02 -6.79
N THR A 125 11.04 1.54 -6.68
CA THR A 125 12.09 1.38 -7.70
C THR A 125 12.88 0.07 -7.53
N CYS A 126 12.66 -0.67 -6.45
CA CYS A 126 13.30 -1.97 -6.22
C CYS A 126 12.88 -2.97 -7.30
N PRO A 127 13.82 -3.50 -8.09
CA PRO A 127 13.50 -4.38 -9.22
C PRO A 127 13.16 -5.81 -8.82
N TYR A 128 13.54 -6.23 -7.61
CA TYR A 128 13.43 -7.61 -7.16
C TYR A 128 12.59 -7.76 -5.91
N ILE A 129 11.89 -8.89 -5.83
CA ILE A 129 11.26 -9.39 -4.60
C ILE A 129 12.10 -10.52 -4.01
N TYR A 130 11.99 -10.77 -2.73
CA TYR A 130 12.74 -11.81 -2.03
C TYR A 130 12.57 -13.20 -2.69
N ASP A 131 11.40 -13.48 -3.30
CA ASP A 131 11.17 -14.74 -4.03
C ASP A 131 12.11 -14.94 -5.22
N ASN A 132 12.64 -13.86 -5.82
CA ASN A 132 13.60 -13.95 -6.90
C ASN A 132 14.90 -14.65 -6.50
N LEU A 133 15.30 -14.61 -5.21
CA LEU A 133 16.49 -15.33 -4.73
C LEU A 133 16.39 -16.85 -4.85
N PHE A 134 15.18 -17.38 -5.03
CA PHE A 134 14.95 -18.83 -5.19
C PHE A 134 14.74 -19.23 -6.65
N THR A 135 14.55 -18.27 -7.53
CA THR A 135 14.25 -18.50 -8.96
C THR A 135 15.34 -17.98 -9.89
N GLN A 136 16.27 -17.18 -9.37
CA GLN A 136 17.37 -16.57 -10.11
C GLN A 136 18.66 -16.69 -9.30
N GLN A 137 19.81 -16.60 -9.98
CA GLN A 137 21.12 -16.57 -9.33
C GLN A 137 21.53 -15.12 -9.06
N PHE A 138 22.00 -14.86 -7.85
CA PHE A 138 22.53 -13.56 -7.41
C PHE A 138 23.84 -13.79 -6.68
N ASP A 139 24.93 -13.23 -7.17
CA ASP A 139 26.25 -13.30 -6.53
C ASP A 139 26.28 -12.68 -5.13
N TYR A 140 25.28 -11.87 -4.83
CA TYR A 140 25.12 -11.14 -3.56
C TYR A 140 23.93 -11.65 -2.72
N ALA A 141 23.47 -12.86 -2.95
CA ALA A 141 22.32 -13.42 -2.22
C ALA A 141 22.53 -13.41 -0.70
N GLU A 142 23.74 -13.73 -0.24
CA GLU A 142 24.09 -13.70 1.19
C GLU A 142 23.96 -12.30 1.78
N GLU A 143 24.37 -11.27 1.05
CA GLU A 143 24.21 -9.87 1.47
C GLU A 143 22.73 -9.50 1.65
N VAL A 144 21.86 -9.99 0.74
CA VAL A 144 20.40 -9.77 0.84
C VAL A 144 19.84 -10.46 2.08
N PHE A 145 20.21 -11.72 2.35
CA PHE A 145 19.78 -12.42 3.57
C PHE A 145 20.21 -11.70 4.84
N ARG A 146 21.44 -11.18 4.88
CA ARG A 146 21.94 -10.38 5.99
C ARG A 146 21.17 -9.07 6.15
N ALA A 147 20.83 -8.40 5.04
CA ALA A 147 20.03 -7.17 5.06
C ALA A 147 18.62 -7.43 5.61
N ILE A 148 17.95 -8.51 5.16
CA ILE A 148 16.66 -8.95 5.68
C ILE A 148 16.75 -9.22 7.19
N GLY A 149 17.80 -9.90 7.65
CA GLY A 149 18.05 -10.14 9.07
C GLY A 149 18.18 -8.85 9.87
N LYS A 150 18.91 -7.85 9.35
CA LYS A 150 19.05 -6.52 9.99
C LYS A 150 17.71 -5.78 10.08
N VAL A 151 16.91 -5.80 9.01
CA VAL A 151 15.56 -5.20 9.01
C VAL A 151 14.67 -5.89 10.03
N THR A 152 14.72 -7.23 10.09
CA THR A 152 13.95 -8.01 11.06
C THR A 152 14.35 -7.67 12.50
N ALA A 153 15.65 -7.60 12.78
CA ALA A 153 16.15 -7.22 14.10
C ALA A 153 15.65 -5.81 14.50
N ARG A 154 15.76 -4.85 13.58
CA ARG A 154 15.28 -3.47 13.80
C ARG A 154 13.79 -3.41 14.12
N LEU A 155 12.96 -4.18 13.42
CA LEU A 155 11.54 -4.29 13.72
C LEU A 155 11.32 -4.80 15.15
N HIS A 156 12.00 -5.88 15.54
CA HIS A 156 11.87 -6.49 16.86
C HIS A 156 12.37 -5.56 17.99
N GLU A 157 13.49 -4.86 17.80
CA GLU A 157 14.00 -3.86 18.75
C GLU A 157 13.00 -2.73 19.03
N HIS A 158 12.15 -2.41 18.05
CA HIS A 158 11.07 -1.43 18.22
C HIS A 158 9.73 -2.06 18.65
N GLY A 159 9.71 -3.35 19.01
CA GLY A 159 8.53 -4.06 19.48
C GLY A 159 7.53 -4.44 18.37
N TYR A 160 7.97 -4.46 17.10
CA TYR A 160 7.13 -4.83 15.98
C TYR A 160 7.46 -6.22 15.44
N ALA A 161 6.42 -6.97 15.07
CA ALA A 161 6.55 -8.21 14.32
C ALA A 161 5.71 -8.11 13.03
N HIS A 162 6.33 -8.36 11.89
CA HIS A 162 5.63 -8.34 10.61
C HIS A 162 4.85 -9.65 10.43
N LYS A 163 3.52 -9.59 10.52
CA LYS A 163 2.65 -10.78 10.50
C LYS A 163 2.56 -11.49 9.14
N ASP A 164 2.95 -10.80 8.07
CA ASP A 164 2.92 -11.31 6.69
C ASP A 164 4.29 -11.08 6.04
N TYR A 165 5.34 -11.60 6.68
CA TYR A 165 6.73 -11.47 6.25
C TYR A 165 7.04 -12.51 5.17
N GLY A 166 6.19 -12.54 4.14
CA GLY A 166 6.29 -13.46 3.01
C GLY A 166 7.26 -12.97 1.94
N ARG A 167 7.75 -13.92 1.15
CA ARG A 167 8.74 -13.68 0.07
C ARG A 167 8.29 -12.65 -0.97
N ALA A 168 6.98 -12.52 -1.19
CA ALA A 168 6.41 -11.54 -2.12
C ALA A 168 6.29 -10.12 -1.54
N ASN A 169 6.49 -9.95 -0.22
CA ASN A 169 6.30 -8.68 0.47
C ASN A 169 7.61 -7.96 0.84
N ILE A 170 8.75 -8.57 0.53
CA ILE A 170 10.08 -8.00 0.74
C ILE A 170 10.64 -7.66 -0.62
N LEU A 171 10.95 -6.40 -0.81
CA LEU A 171 11.61 -5.87 -2.00
C LEU A 171 13.10 -5.68 -1.70
N PHE A 172 13.95 -5.83 -2.71
CA PHE A 172 15.36 -5.50 -2.57
C PHE A 172 15.97 -4.98 -3.86
N GLN A 173 17.04 -4.22 -3.70
CA GLN A 173 17.94 -3.83 -4.77
C GLN A 173 19.38 -3.77 -4.24
N LYS A 174 20.34 -4.05 -5.10
CA LYS A 174 21.75 -3.80 -4.81
C LYS A 174 22.18 -2.46 -5.41
N THR A 175 22.71 -1.60 -4.58
CA THR A 175 23.45 -0.42 -5.00
C THR A 175 24.95 -0.65 -4.84
N PRO A 176 25.83 0.18 -5.42
CA PRO A 176 27.28 -0.01 -5.26
C PRO A 176 27.75 -0.14 -3.80
N ASN A 177 27.03 0.45 -2.88
CA ASN A 177 27.46 0.58 -1.48
C ASN A 177 26.61 -0.23 -0.48
N CYS A 178 25.42 -0.72 -0.86
CA CYS A 178 24.54 -1.42 0.08
C CYS A 178 23.45 -2.25 -0.63
N ILE A 179 22.81 -3.11 0.16
CA ILE A 179 21.51 -3.71 -0.16
C ILE A 179 20.43 -2.88 0.56
N THR A 180 19.44 -2.44 -0.20
CA THR A 180 18.24 -1.73 0.29
C THR A 180 17.02 -2.59 0.06
#